data_23780ad032df65d6387c28a62863214f
#
_entry.id   23780ad032df65d6387c28a62863214f
#
_cell.length_a   1.000
_cell.length_b   1.000
_cell.length_c   1.000
_cell.angle_alpha   90.00
_cell.angle_beta   90.00
_cell.angle_gamma   90.00
#
_symmetry.space_group_name_H-M   'P 1'
#
loop_
_entity.id
_entity.type
_entity.pdbx_description
1 polymer ?
#
loop_
_entity_poly.entity_id
_entity_poly.type
_entity_poly.pdbx_seq_one_letter_code
_entity_poly.pdbx_strand_id
1 'polypeptide(L)'
;MSLDDLDQTMRDYADAVRSGAAAGQGWPEWINIPSKIGQVAAVRIYARDQREQAMRDGQLIVAVCPGLVDTRASRPWFTDMSQAQSPGQAAIDVVKLDTGPIDTQMYGELVQHGRIIPWTEPAAIPN
;
A
#
# COMPACT_ATOMS: atom_id res chain seq x y z
N MET A 1 7.58 -1.03 -15.75
CA MET A 1 8.22 -0.45 -14.55
C MET A 1 8.94 -1.56 -13.79
N SER A 2 10.18 -1.33 -13.47
CA SER A 2 11.02 -2.17 -12.59
C SER A 2 11.08 -1.57 -11.17
N LEU A 3 11.71 -2.29 -10.24
CA LEU A 3 11.98 -1.71 -8.91
C LEU A 3 12.94 -0.52 -8.99
N ASP A 4 13.90 -0.53 -9.92
CA ASP A 4 14.81 0.60 -10.12
C ASP A 4 14.08 1.83 -10.68
N ASP A 5 13.13 1.65 -11.59
CA ASP A 5 12.28 2.74 -12.08
C ASP A 5 11.43 3.33 -10.96
N LEU A 6 10.90 2.49 -10.08
CA LEU A 6 10.13 2.93 -8.91
C LEU A 6 11.01 3.69 -7.92
N ASP A 7 12.21 3.18 -7.61
CA ASP A 7 13.17 3.87 -6.74
C ASP A 7 13.51 5.26 -7.29
N GLN A 8 13.78 5.37 -8.59
CA GLN A 8 14.05 6.65 -9.23
C GLN A 8 12.84 7.60 -9.11
N THR A 9 11.63 7.09 -9.38
CA THR A 9 10.40 7.89 -9.23
C THR A 9 10.24 8.43 -7.80
N MET A 10 10.52 7.61 -6.79
CA MET A 10 10.42 8.04 -5.39
C MET A 10 11.53 9.02 -4.99
N ARG A 11 12.73 8.91 -5.57
CA ARG A 11 13.80 9.91 -5.40
C ARG A 11 13.42 11.25 -6.02
N ASP A 12 12.90 11.23 -7.25
CA ASP A 12 12.45 12.43 -7.95
C ASP A 12 11.34 13.14 -7.16
N TYR A 13 10.40 12.36 -6.59
CA TYR A 13 9.39 12.89 -5.69
C TYR A 13 10.01 13.55 -4.44
N ALA A 14 10.95 12.89 -3.78
CA ALA A 14 11.62 13.43 -2.61
C ALA A 14 12.37 14.74 -2.93
N ASP A 15 12.98 14.84 -4.10
CA ASP A 15 13.66 16.04 -4.56
C ASP A 15 12.66 17.16 -4.91
N ALA A 16 11.52 16.81 -5.50
CA ALA A 16 10.42 17.75 -5.75
C ALA A 16 9.86 18.33 -4.44
N VAL A 17 9.72 17.51 -3.41
CA VAL A 17 9.29 17.98 -2.07
C VAL A 17 10.33 18.92 -1.47
N ARG A 18 11.61 18.56 -1.50
CA ARG A 18 12.70 19.40 -0.95
C ARG A 18 12.81 20.75 -1.65
N SER A 19 12.59 20.78 -2.95
CA SER A 19 12.65 22.01 -3.77
C SER A 19 11.35 22.83 -3.76
N GLY A 20 10.27 22.31 -3.17
CA GLY A 20 8.96 22.93 -3.20
C GLY A 20 8.23 22.80 -4.54
N ALA A 21 8.71 21.96 -5.44
CA ALA A 21 8.14 21.78 -6.79
C ALA A 21 7.04 20.72 -6.86
N ALA A 22 6.81 19.95 -5.80
CA ALA A 22 5.94 18.77 -5.82
C ALA A 22 4.51 19.09 -6.27
N ALA A 23 3.90 20.15 -5.74
CA ALA A 23 2.54 20.56 -6.12
C ALA A 23 2.44 20.95 -7.60
N GLY A 24 3.42 21.68 -8.13
CA GLY A 24 3.49 22.06 -9.54
C GLY A 24 3.68 20.88 -10.49
N GLN A 25 4.19 19.78 -9.99
CA GLN A 25 4.35 18.51 -10.72
C GLN A 25 3.14 17.57 -10.56
N GLY A 26 2.09 18.01 -9.85
CA GLY A 26 0.86 17.23 -9.66
C GLY A 26 0.93 16.16 -8.57
N TRP A 27 1.96 16.21 -7.70
CA TRP A 27 2.01 15.31 -6.55
C TRP A 27 0.99 15.69 -5.47
N PRO A 28 0.37 14.70 -4.78
CA PRO A 28 -0.51 15.00 -3.66
C PRO A 28 0.21 15.78 -2.55
N GLU A 29 -0.49 16.71 -1.92
CA GLU A 29 0.07 17.51 -0.80
C GLU A 29 0.44 16.65 0.40
N TRP A 30 -0.37 15.63 0.68
CA TRP A 30 -0.12 14.76 1.82
C TRP A 30 0.91 13.68 1.48
N ILE A 31 2.11 13.81 2.00
CA ILE A 31 3.28 12.96 1.74
C ILE A 31 3.02 11.45 1.98
N ASN A 32 2.08 11.10 2.87
CA ASN A 32 1.71 9.71 3.09
C ASN A 32 1.12 9.05 1.84
N ILE A 33 0.42 9.78 0.97
CA ILE A 33 -0.23 9.20 -0.21
C ILE A 33 0.83 8.63 -1.17
N PRO A 34 1.78 9.41 -1.70
CA PRO A 34 2.80 8.87 -2.60
C PRO A 34 3.64 7.78 -1.95
N SER A 35 4.01 7.92 -0.67
CA SER A 35 4.83 6.93 0.02
C SER A 35 4.13 5.58 0.16
N LYS A 36 2.83 5.56 0.46
CA LYS A 36 2.06 4.33 0.57
C LYS A 36 1.76 3.69 -0.78
N ILE A 37 1.47 4.51 -1.80
CA ILE A 37 1.33 4.02 -3.18
C ILE A 37 2.64 3.39 -3.65
N GLY A 38 3.79 4.01 -3.38
CA GLY A 38 5.10 3.46 -3.70
C GLY A 38 5.37 2.11 -3.04
N GLN A 39 4.98 1.93 -1.77
CA GLN A 39 5.09 0.64 -1.07
C GLN A 39 4.25 -0.46 -1.75
N VAL A 40 3.01 -0.16 -2.10
CA VAL A 40 2.14 -1.13 -2.79
C VAL A 40 2.67 -1.43 -4.19
N ALA A 41 3.14 -0.43 -4.93
CA ALA A 41 3.76 -0.62 -6.23
C ALA A 41 5.00 -1.53 -6.15
N ALA A 42 5.84 -1.35 -5.13
CA ALA A 42 7.00 -2.22 -4.91
C ALA A 42 6.60 -3.69 -4.70
N VAL A 43 5.57 -3.94 -3.90
CA VAL A 43 5.04 -5.30 -3.70
C VAL A 43 4.54 -5.89 -5.01
N ARG A 44 3.79 -5.14 -5.81
CA ARG A 44 3.26 -5.61 -7.10
C ARG A 44 4.36 -5.95 -8.10
N ILE A 45 5.37 -5.10 -8.19
CA ILE A 45 6.53 -5.33 -9.07
C ILE A 45 7.29 -6.58 -8.61
N TYR A 46 7.61 -6.66 -7.33
CA TYR A 46 8.32 -7.80 -6.75
C TYR A 46 7.54 -9.11 -6.94
N ALA A 47 6.24 -9.09 -6.65
CA ALA A 47 5.37 -10.25 -6.85
C ALA A 47 5.36 -10.70 -8.31
N ARG A 48 5.26 -9.77 -9.27
CA ARG A 48 5.35 -10.08 -10.69
C ARG A 48 6.66 -10.80 -11.04
N ASP A 49 7.76 -10.25 -10.57
CA ASP A 49 9.10 -10.73 -10.92
C ASP A 49 9.43 -12.09 -10.24
N GLN A 50 8.82 -12.37 -9.08
CA GLN A 50 9.01 -13.61 -8.32
C GLN A 50 7.93 -14.66 -8.58
N ARG A 51 6.96 -14.39 -9.47
CA ARG A 51 5.75 -15.21 -9.61
C ARG A 51 6.02 -16.71 -9.79
N GLU A 52 6.90 -17.07 -10.69
CA GLU A 52 7.18 -18.49 -10.96
C GLU A 52 7.78 -19.20 -9.74
N GLN A 53 8.74 -18.55 -9.07
CA GLN A 53 9.38 -19.11 -7.90
C GLN A 53 8.41 -19.22 -6.73
N ALA A 54 7.66 -18.15 -6.47
CA ALA A 54 6.68 -18.10 -5.40
C ALA A 54 5.58 -19.17 -5.57
N MET A 55 5.12 -19.40 -6.81
CA MET A 55 4.12 -20.45 -7.08
C MET A 55 4.70 -21.84 -6.83
N ARG A 56 5.95 -22.11 -7.24
CA ARG A 56 6.63 -23.38 -6.94
C ARG A 56 6.79 -23.63 -5.45
N ASP A 57 7.09 -22.58 -4.70
CA ASP A 57 7.39 -22.66 -3.26
C ASP A 57 6.12 -22.54 -2.39
N GLY A 58 4.96 -22.34 -2.97
CA GLY A 58 3.70 -22.14 -2.24
C GLY A 58 3.74 -20.86 -1.38
N GLN A 59 4.31 -19.77 -1.90
CA GLN A 59 4.42 -18.50 -1.20
C GLN A 59 3.37 -17.49 -1.68
N LEU A 60 2.81 -16.72 -0.74
CA LEU A 60 1.94 -15.58 -1.01
C LEU A 60 2.72 -14.27 -0.81
N ILE A 61 2.81 -13.47 -1.87
CA ILE A 61 3.34 -12.10 -1.81
C ILE A 61 2.16 -11.16 -1.98
N VAL A 62 1.85 -10.36 -0.97
CA VAL A 62 0.65 -9.52 -0.92
C VAL A 62 0.92 -8.24 -0.14
N ALA A 63 0.28 -7.15 -0.52
CA ALA A 63 0.24 -5.92 0.26
C ALA A 63 -1.04 -5.88 1.11
N VAL A 64 -0.93 -5.45 2.37
CA VAL A 64 -2.06 -5.40 3.29
C VAL A 64 -2.30 -3.97 3.75
N CYS A 65 -3.54 -3.51 3.64
CA CYS A 65 -4.02 -2.29 4.27
C CYS A 65 -4.86 -2.67 5.50
N PRO A 66 -4.41 -2.39 6.71
CA PRO A 66 -5.20 -2.72 7.92
C PRO A 66 -6.41 -1.80 8.12
N GLY A 67 -6.53 -0.71 7.35
CA GLY A 67 -7.52 0.34 7.57
C GLY A 67 -7.10 1.32 8.67
N LEU A 68 -8.06 2.11 9.17
CA LEU A 68 -7.80 3.03 10.26
C LEU A 68 -7.70 2.27 11.59
N VAL A 69 -6.53 2.36 12.22
CA VAL A 69 -6.23 1.70 13.49
C VAL A 69 -5.97 2.76 14.56
N ASP A 70 -6.60 2.63 15.71
CA ASP A 70 -6.42 3.54 16.84
C ASP A 70 -5.06 3.31 17.50
N THR A 71 -4.10 4.15 17.16
CA THR A 71 -2.72 4.11 17.66
C THR A 71 -2.22 5.51 17.99
N ARG A 72 -1.12 5.60 18.73
CA ARG A 72 -0.43 6.87 18.95
C ARG A 72 -0.01 7.55 17.64
N ALA A 73 0.27 6.78 16.59
CA ALA A 73 0.70 7.30 15.30
C ALA A 73 -0.46 7.89 14.49
N SER A 74 -1.66 7.31 14.58
CA SER A 74 -2.82 7.74 13.79
C SER A 74 -3.59 8.90 14.42
N ARG A 75 -3.72 8.94 15.76
CA ARG A 75 -4.51 9.94 16.49
C ARG A 75 -4.21 11.40 16.13
N PRO A 76 -2.96 11.83 15.92
CA PRO A 76 -2.69 13.22 15.54
C PRO A 76 -3.23 13.64 14.18
N TRP A 77 -3.52 12.67 13.30
CA TRP A 77 -3.89 12.91 11.91
C TRP A 77 -5.39 12.79 11.63
N PHE A 78 -6.14 12.16 12.53
CA PHE A 78 -7.57 11.90 12.37
C PHE A 78 -8.33 12.42 13.58
N THR A 79 -9.26 13.33 13.34
CA THR A 79 -10.11 13.92 14.40
C THR A 79 -11.26 13.00 14.80
N ASP A 80 -11.76 12.21 13.85
CA ASP A 80 -12.80 11.21 14.09
C ASP A 80 -12.20 9.80 14.08
N MET A 81 -12.12 9.20 15.27
CA MET A 81 -11.64 7.85 15.50
C MET A 81 -12.77 6.85 15.75
N SER A 82 -14.03 7.24 15.56
CA SER A 82 -15.20 6.39 15.87
C SER A 82 -15.24 5.09 15.07
N GLN A 83 -14.66 5.09 13.87
CA GLN A 83 -14.57 3.92 12.99
C GLN A 83 -13.20 3.22 13.05
N ALA A 84 -12.31 3.68 13.91
CA ALA A 84 -11.00 3.06 14.06
C ALA A 84 -11.10 1.71 14.77
N GLN A 85 -10.36 0.73 14.25
CA GLN A 85 -10.21 -0.56 14.90
C GLN A 85 -9.17 -0.48 16.01
N SER A 86 -9.30 -1.34 17.03
CA SER A 86 -8.16 -1.59 17.92
C SER A 86 -7.02 -2.30 17.18
N PRO A 87 -5.77 -2.16 17.63
CA PRO A 87 -4.65 -2.90 17.04
C PRO A 87 -4.88 -4.42 16.99
N GLY A 88 -5.51 -4.98 18.03
CA GLY A 88 -5.84 -6.41 18.08
C GLY A 88 -6.84 -6.82 17.00
N GLN A 89 -7.87 -6.01 16.76
CA GLN A 89 -8.84 -6.27 15.70
C GLN A 89 -8.19 -6.18 14.31
N ALA A 90 -7.37 -5.15 14.08
CA ALA A 90 -6.67 -4.98 12.81
C ALA A 90 -5.69 -6.13 12.52
N ALA A 91 -5.06 -6.69 13.55
CA ALA A 91 -4.13 -7.80 13.42
C ALA A 91 -4.80 -9.11 12.99
N ILE A 92 -6.09 -9.32 13.26
CA ILE A 92 -6.79 -10.56 12.92
C ILE A 92 -6.70 -10.87 11.42
N ASP A 93 -6.97 -9.90 10.58
CA ASP A 93 -6.96 -10.09 9.12
C ASP A 93 -5.54 -10.35 8.60
N VAL A 94 -4.53 -9.69 9.17
CA VAL A 94 -3.12 -9.92 8.82
C VAL A 94 -2.69 -11.34 9.21
N VAL A 95 -3.02 -11.78 10.42
CA VAL A 95 -2.71 -13.14 10.90
C VAL A 95 -3.41 -14.20 10.06
N LYS A 96 -4.65 -13.97 9.63
CA LYS A 96 -5.36 -14.90 8.74
C LYS A 96 -4.67 -15.08 7.39
N LEU A 97 -4.08 -14.01 6.83
CA LEU A 97 -3.31 -14.11 5.60
C LEU A 97 -2.03 -14.93 5.77
N ASP A 98 -1.37 -14.82 6.93
CA ASP A 98 -0.14 -15.53 7.24
C ASP A 98 -0.39 -17.02 7.56
N THR A 99 -1.44 -17.33 8.29
CA THR A 99 -1.69 -18.67 8.84
C THR A 99 -2.76 -19.48 8.10
N GLY A 100 -3.55 -18.83 7.25
CA GLY A 100 -4.64 -19.45 6.51
C GLY A 100 -4.19 -20.12 5.21
N PRO A 101 -5.13 -20.77 4.49
CA PRO A 101 -4.86 -21.28 3.16
C PRO A 101 -4.52 -20.14 2.20
N ILE A 102 -3.57 -20.40 1.29
CA ILE A 102 -3.15 -19.42 0.28
C ILE A 102 -4.25 -19.27 -0.78
N ASP A 103 -4.76 -18.04 -0.90
CA ASP A 103 -5.61 -17.65 -2.02
C ASP A 103 -4.73 -17.02 -3.12
N THR A 104 -4.53 -17.76 -4.21
CA THR A 104 -3.69 -17.30 -5.32
C THR A 104 -4.24 -16.08 -6.06
N GLN A 105 -5.52 -15.77 -5.90
CA GLN A 105 -6.12 -14.55 -6.48
C GLN A 105 -5.61 -13.29 -5.80
N MET A 106 -5.18 -13.39 -4.54
CA MET A 106 -4.59 -12.26 -3.79
C MET A 106 -3.12 -12.00 -4.13
N TYR A 107 -2.49 -12.89 -4.89
CA TYR A 107 -1.06 -12.79 -5.19
C TYR A 107 -0.72 -11.50 -5.96
N GLY A 108 0.16 -10.69 -5.39
CA GLY A 108 0.57 -9.39 -5.95
C GLY A 108 -0.45 -8.28 -5.77
N GLU A 109 -1.53 -8.50 -5.04
CA GLU A 109 -2.61 -7.53 -4.87
C GLU A 109 -2.50 -6.74 -3.55
N LEU A 110 -3.26 -5.64 -3.46
CA LEU A 110 -3.53 -4.94 -2.20
C LEU A 110 -4.81 -5.51 -1.59
N VAL A 111 -4.73 -5.95 -0.34
CA VAL A 111 -5.85 -6.57 0.36
C VAL A 111 -6.23 -5.75 1.60
N GLN A 112 -7.52 -5.56 1.80
CA GLN A 112 -8.08 -4.97 3.02
C GLN A 112 -9.28 -5.78 3.49
N HIS A 113 -9.29 -6.17 4.74
CA HIS A 113 -10.37 -6.98 5.35
C HIS A 113 -10.73 -8.22 4.52
N GLY A 114 -9.72 -8.94 4.02
CA GLY A 114 -9.90 -10.13 3.21
C GLY A 114 -10.43 -9.88 1.78
N ARG A 115 -10.44 -8.63 1.31
CA ARG A 115 -10.91 -8.25 -0.03
C ARG A 115 -9.79 -7.57 -0.82
N ILE A 116 -9.70 -7.89 -2.10
CA ILE A 116 -8.79 -7.23 -3.02
C ILE A 116 -9.29 -5.80 -3.26
N ILE A 117 -8.41 -4.82 -3.06
CA ILE A 117 -8.61 -3.44 -3.48
C ILE A 117 -8.05 -3.29 -4.90
N PRO A 118 -8.88 -3.01 -5.91
CA PRO A 118 -8.38 -2.89 -7.27
C PRO A 118 -7.34 -1.77 -7.40
N TRP A 119 -6.29 -2.03 -8.15
CA TRP A 119 -5.36 -1.00 -8.60
C TRP A 119 -6.00 -0.29 -9.78
N THR A 120 -6.74 0.76 -9.49
CA THR A 120 -7.39 1.60 -10.52
C THR A 120 -6.56 2.84 -10.78
N GLU A 121 -6.68 3.39 -11.99
CA GLU A 121 -6.24 4.76 -12.22
C GLU A 121 -6.95 5.69 -11.23
N PRO A 122 -6.25 6.73 -10.71
CA PRO A 122 -6.89 7.65 -9.79
C PRO A 122 -8.15 8.21 -10.46
N ALA A 123 -9.29 8.04 -9.82
CA ALA A 123 -10.50 8.75 -10.23
C ALA A 123 -10.14 10.23 -10.27
N ALA A 124 -10.47 10.91 -11.38
CA ALA A 124 -10.26 12.34 -11.50
C ALA A 124 -10.81 13.00 -10.23
N ILE A 125 -9.95 13.68 -9.49
CA ILE A 125 -10.37 14.39 -8.28
C ILE A 125 -11.40 15.42 -8.77
N PRO A 126 -12.64 15.38 -8.30
CA PRO A 126 -13.61 16.42 -8.66
C PRO A 126 -13.05 17.75 -8.20
N ASN A 127 -12.97 18.70 -9.13
CA ASN A 127 -12.60 20.09 -8.83
C ASN A 127 -13.54 20.68 -7.79
#